data_2a2887fa29b6514d02a705c597d6697a
#
_entry.id   2a2887fa29b6514d02a705c597d6697a
#
_cell.length_a   1.000
_cell.length_b   1.000
_cell.length_c   1.000
_cell.angle_alpha   90.00
_cell.angle_beta   90.00
_cell.angle_gamma   90.00
#
_symmetry.space_group_name_H-M   'P 1'
#
loop_
_entity.id
_entity.type
_entity.pdbx_description
1 polymer ?
#
loop_
_entity_poly.entity_id
_entity_poly.type
_entity_poly.pdbx_seq_one_letter_code
_entity_poly.pdbx_strand_id
1 'polypeptide(L)'
;KILTGRKDDFDSLRQFGGLSGFPKESESDHDIFDTGHSSTSISVALGLACARDIQKQKYQVIAVIGDGAFTGGMALEALNNLGYLNKNMIVILNDNEMSIDKNTGAFSSYMSKIMMNSDTLIMKENLDKFMNMTQIGSKISKRANRLTDSIFTSLSPSECGLIDALGIKYFGPIDGHNIEELVETLEFIKNVD
;
A
#
# COMPACT_ATOMS: atom_id res chain seq x y z
N LYS A 1 2.96 -12.48 14.07
CA LYS A 1 3.64 -13.33 15.08
C LYS A 1 3.11 -14.77 15.06
N ILE A 2 1.80 -15.01 15.08
CA ILE A 2 1.22 -16.39 15.02
C ILE A 2 1.73 -17.15 13.81
N LEU A 3 1.57 -16.58 12.60
CA LEU A 3 1.97 -17.21 11.34
C LEU A 3 3.49 -17.37 11.17
N THR A 4 4.28 -16.72 12.01
CA THR A 4 5.75 -16.76 11.98
C THR A 4 6.34 -17.58 13.15
N GLY A 5 5.58 -18.56 13.65
CA GLY A 5 6.05 -19.58 14.59
C GLY A 5 6.01 -19.20 16.07
N ARG A 6 5.44 -18.04 16.43
CA ARG A 6 5.41 -17.54 17.82
C ARG A 6 4.05 -17.71 18.51
N LYS A 7 3.20 -18.65 18.05
CA LYS A 7 1.84 -18.84 18.58
C LYS A 7 1.87 -19.23 20.05
N ASP A 8 2.75 -20.14 20.41
CA ASP A 8 2.81 -20.73 21.74
C ASP A 8 3.39 -19.76 22.79
N ASP A 9 4.02 -18.68 22.36
CA ASP A 9 4.60 -17.66 23.22
C ASP A 9 3.61 -16.52 23.57
N PHE A 10 2.37 -16.59 23.09
CA PHE A 10 1.40 -15.49 23.23
C PHE A 10 0.96 -15.21 24.66
N ASP A 11 1.07 -16.19 25.57
CA ASP A 11 0.81 -15.98 27.00
C ASP A 11 1.77 -14.95 27.62
N SER A 12 2.93 -14.74 27.00
CA SER A 12 3.92 -13.75 27.41
C SER A 12 3.76 -12.38 26.73
N LEU A 13 2.73 -12.19 25.89
CA LEU A 13 2.55 -10.95 25.12
C LEU A 13 2.49 -9.72 26.02
N ARG A 14 3.35 -8.72 25.73
CA ARG A 14 3.50 -7.46 26.49
C ARG A 14 3.97 -7.64 27.94
N GLN A 15 4.47 -8.81 28.32
CA GLN A 15 5.13 -9.03 29.61
C GLN A 15 6.64 -8.74 29.52
N PHE A 16 7.26 -8.48 30.65
CA PHE A 16 8.72 -8.28 30.70
C PHE A 16 9.44 -9.55 30.26
N GLY A 17 10.33 -9.42 29.29
CA GLY A 17 11.06 -10.57 28.70
C GLY A 17 10.22 -11.45 27.76
N GLY A 18 8.93 -11.14 27.56
CA GLY A 18 8.05 -11.83 26.64
C GLY A 18 7.93 -11.17 25.29
N LEU A 19 6.91 -11.58 24.50
CA LEU A 19 6.64 -11.02 23.18
C LEU A 19 6.24 -9.54 23.25
N SER A 20 6.81 -8.72 22.39
CA SER A 20 6.38 -7.32 22.23
C SER A 20 5.01 -7.22 21.56
N GLY A 21 4.28 -6.15 21.83
CA GLY A 21 2.99 -5.87 21.21
C GLY A 21 3.06 -5.37 19.77
N PHE A 22 4.25 -5.32 19.18
CA PHE A 22 4.54 -4.82 17.83
C PHE A 22 5.65 -5.65 17.18
N PRO A 23 5.93 -5.51 15.87
CA PRO A 23 7.09 -6.12 15.22
C PRO A 23 8.39 -5.66 15.88
N LYS A 24 9.29 -6.61 16.12
CA LYS A 24 10.57 -6.37 16.77
C LYS A 24 11.64 -7.30 16.19
N GLU A 25 12.69 -6.74 15.61
CA GLU A 25 13.76 -7.47 14.91
C GLU A 25 14.42 -8.54 15.79
N SER A 26 14.61 -8.25 17.08
CA SER A 26 15.25 -9.19 18.00
C SER A 26 14.40 -10.42 18.34
N GLU A 27 13.14 -10.47 17.91
CA GLU A 27 12.24 -11.61 18.15
C GLU A 27 12.14 -12.57 16.97
N SER A 28 12.36 -12.11 15.76
CA SER A 28 12.18 -12.95 14.56
C SER A 28 12.74 -12.30 13.31
N ASP A 29 13.35 -13.10 12.44
CA ASP A 29 13.78 -12.68 11.10
C ASP A 29 12.63 -12.19 10.20
N HIS A 30 11.38 -12.45 10.59
CA HIS A 30 10.19 -11.94 9.90
C HIS A 30 9.78 -10.54 10.35
N ASP A 31 10.35 -10.01 11.40
CA ASP A 31 10.10 -8.66 11.91
C ASP A 31 11.20 -7.73 11.40
N ILE A 32 10.99 -7.16 10.22
CA ILE A 32 12.00 -6.42 9.45
C ILE A 32 12.43 -5.11 10.13
N PHE A 33 11.58 -4.56 11.01
CA PHE A 33 11.84 -3.30 11.67
C PHE A 33 11.06 -3.17 12.99
N ASP A 34 11.63 -2.51 13.97
CA ASP A 34 10.96 -2.21 15.23
C ASP A 34 9.91 -1.11 15.04
N THR A 35 8.61 -1.46 15.07
CA THR A 35 7.50 -0.53 14.80
C THR A 35 6.66 -0.24 16.03
N GLY A 36 7.26 0.35 17.06
CA GLY A 36 6.56 0.72 18.29
C GLY A 36 5.67 1.98 18.18
N HIS A 37 5.92 2.84 17.20
CA HIS A 37 5.15 4.06 16.93
C HIS A 37 4.32 3.94 15.67
N SER A 38 3.12 4.54 15.67
CA SER A 38 2.26 4.63 14.48
C SER A 38 2.85 5.57 13.42
N SER A 39 2.32 5.53 12.20
CA SER A 39 2.62 6.45 11.09
C SER A 39 4.03 6.36 10.50
N THR A 40 4.85 5.37 10.90
CA THR A 40 6.26 5.25 10.49
C THR A 40 6.49 4.34 9.30
N SER A 41 5.55 3.44 8.98
CA SER A 41 5.77 2.33 8.03
C SER A 41 6.15 2.80 6.62
N ILE A 42 5.54 3.87 6.11
CA ILE A 42 5.84 4.38 4.76
C ILE A 42 7.26 4.95 4.71
N SER A 43 7.68 5.71 5.73
CA SER A 43 9.02 6.30 5.80
C SER A 43 10.10 5.21 5.86
N VAL A 44 9.90 4.20 6.70
CA VAL A 44 10.80 3.04 6.81
C VAL A 44 10.89 2.27 5.49
N ALA A 45 9.74 1.95 4.90
CA ALA A 45 9.69 1.25 3.62
C ALA A 45 10.36 2.05 2.49
N LEU A 46 10.19 3.37 2.46
CA LEU A 46 10.89 4.24 1.50
C LEU A 46 12.41 4.14 1.66
N GLY A 47 12.90 4.16 2.90
CA GLY A 47 14.32 3.96 3.19
C GLY A 47 14.84 2.60 2.69
N LEU A 48 14.07 1.53 2.91
CA LEU A 48 14.39 0.19 2.40
C LEU A 48 14.37 0.13 0.86
N ALA A 49 13.42 0.79 0.20
CA ALA A 49 13.37 0.87 -1.25
C ALA A 49 14.59 1.63 -1.83
N CYS A 50 14.99 2.71 -1.18
CA CYS A 50 16.22 3.42 -1.55
C CYS A 50 17.46 2.55 -1.37
N ALA A 51 17.59 1.84 -0.25
CA ALA A 51 18.70 0.93 0.02
C ALA A 51 18.76 -0.21 -0.99
N ARG A 52 17.61 -0.82 -1.31
CA ARG A 52 17.47 -1.85 -2.35
C ARG A 52 18.04 -1.36 -3.69
N ASP A 53 17.64 -0.16 -4.10
CA ASP A 53 18.06 0.39 -5.40
C ASP A 53 19.58 0.69 -5.42
N ILE A 54 20.13 1.26 -4.34
CA ILE A 54 21.56 1.53 -4.21
C ILE A 54 22.37 0.23 -4.25
N GLN A 55 21.86 -0.82 -3.58
CA GLN A 55 22.50 -2.14 -3.54
C GLN A 55 22.21 -2.97 -4.79
N LYS A 56 21.38 -2.47 -5.72
CA LYS A 56 20.95 -3.18 -6.94
C LYS A 56 20.28 -4.52 -6.67
N GLN A 57 19.61 -4.63 -5.53
CA GLN A 57 18.85 -5.81 -5.14
C GLN A 57 17.48 -5.82 -5.81
N LYS A 58 16.84 -7.01 -5.87
CA LYS A 58 15.53 -7.20 -6.52
C LYS A 58 14.58 -7.87 -5.54
N TYR A 59 13.89 -7.06 -4.75
CA TYR A 59 12.77 -7.50 -3.90
C TYR A 59 11.71 -6.41 -3.86
N GLN A 60 10.47 -6.82 -3.58
CA GLN A 60 9.38 -5.88 -3.39
C GLN A 60 9.43 -5.29 -1.98
N VAL A 61 9.17 -4.01 -1.87
CA VAL A 61 9.00 -3.31 -0.59
C VAL A 61 7.54 -2.94 -0.44
N ILE A 62 6.93 -3.40 0.64
CA ILE A 62 5.50 -3.22 0.91
C ILE A 62 5.35 -2.60 2.29
N ALA A 63 4.70 -1.43 2.37
CA ALA A 63 4.28 -0.82 3.61
C ALA A 63 2.79 -1.09 3.85
N VAL A 64 2.43 -1.55 5.03
CA VAL A 64 1.03 -1.65 5.46
C VAL A 64 0.79 -0.60 6.53
N ILE A 65 -0.25 0.22 6.36
CA ILE A 65 -0.61 1.28 7.28
C ILE A 65 -2.13 1.31 7.47
N GLY A 66 -2.59 1.48 8.71
CA GLY A 66 -4.01 1.68 9.00
C GLY A 66 -4.47 3.11 8.71
N ASP A 67 -5.77 3.29 8.49
CA ASP A 67 -6.42 4.58 8.22
C ASP A 67 -6.11 5.65 9.28
N GLY A 68 -6.24 5.31 10.55
CA GLY A 68 -5.90 6.24 11.63
C GLY A 68 -4.42 6.63 11.65
N ALA A 69 -3.50 5.69 11.41
CA ALA A 69 -2.07 5.97 11.33
C ALA A 69 -1.69 6.78 10.08
N PHE A 70 -2.45 6.64 9.00
CA PHE A 70 -2.24 7.36 7.74
C PHE A 70 -2.51 8.86 7.86
N THR A 71 -3.33 9.30 8.83
CA THR A 71 -3.58 10.72 9.10
C THR A 71 -2.42 11.43 9.80
N GLY A 72 -1.42 10.70 10.26
CA GLY A 72 -0.25 11.29 10.94
C GLY A 72 0.64 12.08 9.98
N GLY A 73 1.17 13.22 10.44
CA GLY A 73 2.04 14.09 9.63
C GLY A 73 3.24 13.37 9.04
N MET A 74 3.85 12.45 9.78
CA MET A 74 4.99 11.66 9.31
C MET A 74 4.62 10.76 8.10
N ALA A 75 3.41 10.20 8.07
CA ALA A 75 2.92 9.42 6.92
C ALA A 75 2.75 10.30 5.68
N LEU A 76 2.21 11.52 5.85
CA LEU A 76 2.04 12.47 4.75
C LEU A 76 3.38 12.99 4.21
N GLU A 77 4.35 13.28 5.07
CA GLU A 77 5.71 13.64 4.66
C GLU A 77 6.39 12.50 3.89
N ALA A 78 6.21 11.26 4.36
CA ALA A 78 6.77 10.09 3.69
C ALA A 78 6.14 9.88 2.29
N LEU A 79 4.84 10.08 2.13
CA LEU A 79 4.17 10.04 0.83
C LEU A 79 4.67 11.14 -0.12
N ASN A 80 4.80 12.36 0.38
CA ASN A 80 5.35 13.46 -0.40
C ASN A 80 6.78 13.14 -0.89
N ASN A 81 7.61 12.57 -0.01
CA ASN A 81 8.96 12.18 -0.37
C ASN A 81 9.00 10.96 -1.31
N LEU A 82 8.08 10.00 -1.14
CA LEU A 82 7.90 8.86 -2.03
C LEU A 82 7.60 9.33 -3.46
N GLY A 83 6.64 10.23 -3.61
CA GLY A 83 6.30 10.82 -4.90
C GLY A 83 7.49 11.54 -5.55
N TYR A 84 8.24 12.34 -4.78
CA TYR A 84 9.43 13.03 -5.26
C TYR A 84 10.55 12.07 -5.72
N LEU A 85 10.84 11.04 -4.92
CA LEU A 85 11.88 10.06 -5.21
C LEU A 85 11.48 9.01 -6.25
N ASN A 86 10.18 8.88 -6.53
CA ASN A 86 9.59 7.94 -7.49
C ASN A 86 10.15 6.51 -7.33
N LYS A 87 10.11 6.00 -6.09
CA LYS A 87 10.61 4.66 -5.77
C LYS A 87 9.54 3.61 -5.96
N ASN A 88 9.90 2.51 -6.62
CA ASN A 88 8.99 1.37 -6.77
C ASN A 88 8.80 0.68 -5.41
N MET A 89 7.63 0.90 -4.81
CA MET A 89 7.15 0.23 -3.58
C MET A 89 5.62 0.26 -3.55
N ILE A 90 5.04 -0.62 -2.76
CA ILE A 90 3.59 -0.73 -2.59
C ILE A 90 3.22 -0.20 -1.20
N VAL A 91 2.21 0.66 -1.14
CA VAL A 91 1.61 1.10 0.12
C VAL A 91 0.19 0.52 0.19
N ILE A 92 -0.07 -0.32 1.19
CA ILE A 92 -1.39 -0.88 1.45
C ILE A 92 -2.02 -0.06 2.58
N LEU A 93 -3.05 0.72 2.24
CA LEU A 93 -3.89 1.39 3.21
C LEU A 93 -4.98 0.42 3.66
N ASN A 94 -4.89 -0.04 4.91
CA ASN A 94 -5.89 -0.91 5.53
C ASN A 94 -6.92 -0.05 6.27
N ASP A 95 -8.11 0.02 5.72
CA ASP A 95 -9.24 0.71 6.33
C ASP A 95 -10.28 -0.31 6.80
N ASN A 96 -10.61 -0.26 8.07
CA ASN A 96 -11.65 -1.09 8.69
C ASN A 96 -12.74 -0.21 9.32
N GLU A 97 -12.75 1.09 9.01
CA GLU A 97 -13.65 2.11 9.57
C GLU A 97 -13.59 2.20 11.12
N MET A 98 -12.56 1.57 11.73
CA MET A 98 -12.40 1.47 13.18
C MET A 98 -11.09 2.13 13.60
N SER A 99 -11.20 3.25 14.27
CA SER A 99 -10.10 3.83 15.06
C SER A 99 -10.49 3.92 16.52
N ILE A 100 -9.54 4.26 17.41
CA ILE A 100 -9.81 4.45 18.86
C ILE A 100 -10.88 5.53 19.07
N ASP A 101 -10.90 6.53 18.20
CA ASP A 101 -11.92 7.59 18.10
C ASP A 101 -12.15 7.92 16.62
N LYS A 102 -13.20 8.69 16.30
CA LYS A 102 -13.47 9.10 14.92
C LYS A 102 -12.27 9.83 14.32
N ASN A 103 -11.85 9.38 13.15
CA ASN A 103 -10.80 10.08 12.41
C ASN A 103 -11.24 11.53 12.14
N THR A 104 -10.40 12.48 12.54
CA THR A 104 -10.67 13.91 12.40
C THR A 104 -9.72 14.56 11.41
N GLY A 105 -10.16 15.63 10.78
CA GLY A 105 -9.34 16.44 9.88
C GLY A 105 -9.73 16.33 8.40
N ALA A 106 -9.27 17.30 7.64
CA ALA A 106 -9.61 17.43 6.21
C ALA A 106 -9.06 16.24 5.40
N PHE A 107 -7.90 15.72 5.77
CA PHE A 107 -7.28 14.58 5.08
C PHE A 107 -8.09 13.28 5.28
N SER A 108 -8.54 13.01 6.50
CA SER A 108 -9.42 11.88 6.78
C SER A 108 -10.73 11.98 5.98
N SER A 109 -11.33 13.16 5.96
CA SER A 109 -12.55 13.42 5.17
C SER A 109 -12.31 13.23 3.66
N TYR A 110 -11.13 13.59 3.18
CA TYR A 110 -10.72 13.38 1.79
C TYR A 110 -10.59 11.89 1.47
N MET A 111 -9.90 11.12 2.30
CA MET A 111 -9.74 9.67 2.13
C MET A 111 -11.08 8.94 2.16
N SER A 112 -11.96 9.30 3.10
CA SER A 112 -13.32 8.73 3.15
C SER A 112 -14.11 8.99 1.86
N LYS A 113 -13.96 10.15 1.25
CA LYS A 113 -14.61 10.46 -0.04
C LYS A 113 -14.07 9.59 -1.18
N ILE A 114 -12.76 9.37 -1.25
CA ILE A 114 -12.16 8.46 -2.24
C ILE A 114 -12.77 7.06 -2.10
N MET A 115 -12.87 6.55 -0.88
CA MET A 115 -13.39 5.21 -0.62
C MET A 115 -14.89 5.08 -0.88
N MET A 116 -15.67 6.11 -0.63
CA MET A 116 -17.13 6.10 -0.85
C MET A 116 -17.55 6.24 -2.32
N ASN A 117 -16.73 6.90 -3.14
CA ASN A 117 -17.10 7.23 -4.53
C ASN A 117 -16.57 6.23 -5.56
N SER A 118 -15.84 5.22 -5.14
CA SER A 118 -15.33 4.22 -6.06
C SER A 118 -16.44 3.22 -6.41
N ASP A 119 -17.03 3.38 -7.59
CA ASP A 119 -17.82 2.34 -8.23
C ASP A 119 -16.90 1.13 -8.51
N THR A 120 -16.94 0.17 -7.61
CA THR A 120 -16.21 -1.12 -7.70
C THR A 120 -16.45 -1.84 -9.03
N LEU A 121 -17.58 -1.57 -9.69
CA LEU A 121 -17.92 -2.08 -11.03
C LEU A 121 -17.01 -1.53 -12.13
N ILE A 122 -16.60 -0.26 -12.05
CA ILE A 122 -15.75 0.36 -13.07
C ILE A 122 -14.31 -0.18 -13.00
N MET A 123 -13.83 -0.48 -11.80
CA MET A 123 -12.51 -1.06 -11.61
C MET A 123 -12.42 -2.49 -12.14
N LYS A 124 -13.41 -3.33 -11.86
CA LYS A 124 -13.45 -4.71 -12.33
C LYS A 124 -13.48 -4.78 -13.87
N GLU A 125 -14.30 -3.97 -14.53
CA GLU A 125 -14.31 -3.88 -16.00
C GLU A 125 -12.99 -3.38 -16.58
N ASN A 126 -12.30 -2.49 -15.90
CA ASN A 126 -11.02 -1.94 -16.39
C ASN A 126 -9.85 -2.89 -16.11
N LEU A 127 -9.83 -3.59 -14.98
CA LEU A 127 -8.90 -4.69 -14.73
C LEU A 127 -9.07 -5.83 -15.75
N ASP A 128 -10.30 -6.24 -16.02
CA ASP A 128 -10.61 -7.28 -17.01
C ASP A 128 -10.23 -6.85 -18.43
N LYS A 129 -10.47 -5.59 -18.80
CA LYS A 129 -10.02 -5.03 -20.10
C LYS A 129 -8.50 -4.99 -20.21
N PHE A 130 -7.80 -4.62 -19.14
CA PHE A 130 -6.34 -4.55 -19.10
C PHE A 130 -5.71 -5.95 -19.10
N MET A 131 -6.24 -6.88 -18.30
CA MET A 131 -5.79 -8.28 -18.30
C MET A 131 -5.97 -8.93 -19.67
N ASN A 132 -7.09 -8.66 -20.34
CA ASN A 132 -7.32 -9.16 -21.71
C ASN A 132 -6.42 -8.50 -22.76
N MET A 133 -5.97 -7.26 -22.56
CA MET A 133 -5.01 -6.60 -23.44
C MET A 133 -3.58 -7.14 -23.29
N THR A 134 -3.17 -7.60 -22.11
CA THR A 134 -1.83 -8.16 -21.87
C THR A 134 -1.66 -9.57 -22.42
N GLN A 135 -2.73 -10.31 -22.69
CA GLN A 135 -2.69 -11.61 -23.38
C GLN A 135 -2.48 -11.49 -24.90
N ILE A 136 -2.62 -10.31 -25.48
CA ILE A 136 -2.41 -10.06 -26.90
C ILE A 136 -1.08 -9.35 -27.14
N GLY A 137 0.01 -10.08 -27.06
CA GLY A 137 1.23 -9.79 -27.79
C GLY A 137 2.33 -9.00 -27.09
N SER A 138 3.40 -9.69 -26.80
CA SER A 138 4.69 -9.24 -26.27
C SER A 138 5.50 -8.27 -27.18
N LYS A 139 4.88 -7.47 -28.04
CA LYS A 139 5.59 -6.60 -29.01
C LYS A 139 5.16 -5.13 -29.07
N ILE A 140 4.36 -4.62 -28.14
CA ILE A 140 3.94 -3.20 -28.15
C ILE A 140 4.32 -2.51 -26.83
N SER A 141 5.62 -2.44 -26.51
CA SER A 141 6.08 -1.99 -25.20
C SER A 141 6.17 -0.48 -24.97
N LYS A 142 6.12 0.38 -25.98
CA LYS A 142 6.27 1.84 -25.80
C LYS A 142 5.03 2.68 -26.09
N ARG A 143 4.05 2.15 -26.82
CA ARG A 143 2.76 2.81 -27.07
C ARG A 143 1.70 2.39 -26.04
N ALA A 144 1.83 1.18 -25.48
CA ALA A 144 0.95 0.69 -24.44
C ALA A 144 1.06 1.51 -23.14
N ASN A 145 2.28 1.91 -22.72
CA ASN A 145 2.47 2.73 -21.52
C ASN A 145 1.74 4.09 -21.59
N ARG A 146 1.70 4.74 -22.77
CA ARG A 146 0.95 5.99 -22.94
C ARG A 146 -0.56 5.80 -22.94
N LEU A 147 -1.04 4.66 -23.42
CA LEU A 147 -2.47 4.32 -23.38
C LEU A 147 -2.89 3.87 -21.98
N THR A 148 -2.01 3.20 -21.23
CA THR A 148 -2.22 2.82 -19.85
C THR A 148 -2.31 4.07 -18.96
N ASP A 149 -1.38 5.00 -19.09
CA ASP A 149 -1.42 6.28 -18.39
C ASP A 149 -2.70 7.07 -18.72
N SER A 150 -3.18 7.02 -19.98
CA SER A 150 -4.42 7.68 -20.40
C SER A 150 -5.67 7.00 -19.86
N ILE A 151 -5.67 5.69 -19.66
CA ILE A 151 -6.81 4.95 -19.11
C ILE A 151 -6.89 5.15 -17.59
N PHE A 152 -5.75 5.15 -16.89
CA PHE A 152 -5.72 5.45 -15.46
C PHE A 152 -6.00 6.92 -15.15
N THR A 153 -5.58 7.86 -15.98
CA THR A 153 -5.90 9.30 -15.84
C THR A 153 -7.34 9.64 -16.24
N SER A 154 -8.03 8.80 -17.02
CA SER A 154 -9.43 9.03 -17.39
C SER A 154 -10.45 8.52 -16.36
N LEU A 155 -10.00 7.79 -15.33
CA LEU A 155 -10.81 7.39 -14.19
C LEU A 155 -10.83 8.51 -13.15
N SER A 156 -11.59 9.56 -13.48
CA SER A 156 -11.94 10.68 -12.59
C SER A 156 -10.74 11.43 -11.94
N PRO A 157 -10.11 12.39 -12.65
CA PRO A 157 -9.04 13.22 -12.09
C PRO A 157 -9.41 14.02 -10.83
N SER A 158 -10.69 14.00 -10.44
CA SER A 158 -11.20 14.80 -9.32
C SER A 158 -11.22 14.08 -7.97
N GLU A 159 -11.14 12.75 -7.93
CA GLU A 159 -11.37 11.99 -6.71
C GLU A 159 -10.08 11.57 -5.99
N CYS A 160 -9.03 11.20 -6.71
CA CYS A 160 -7.71 10.89 -6.15
C CYS A 160 -6.72 12.07 -6.23
N GLY A 161 -7.17 13.28 -6.43
CA GLY A 161 -6.39 14.45 -6.82
C GLY A 161 -5.10 14.70 -6.02
N LEU A 162 -5.08 14.43 -4.70
CA LEU A 162 -3.87 14.60 -3.91
C LEU A 162 -2.86 13.47 -4.16
N ILE A 163 -3.32 12.22 -4.21
CA ILE A 163 -2.46 11.05 -4.43
C ILE A 163 -1.86 11.11 -5.84
N ASP A 164 -2.69 11.45 -6.84
CA ASP A 164 -2.25 11.64 -8.23
C ASP A 164 -1.27 12.82 -8.36
N ALA A 165 -1.52 13.92 -7.65
CA ALA A 165 -0.63 15.09 -7.64
C ALA A 165 0.75 14.76 -7.04
N LEU A 166 0.83 13.76 -6.16
CA LEU A 166 2.09 13.22 -5.65
C LEU A 166 2.75 12.22 -6.62
N GLY A 167 2.12 11.92 -7.76
CA GLY A 167 2.65 10.95 -8.74
C GLY A 167 2.51 9.49 -8.30
N ILE A 168 1.64 9.21 -7.31
CA ILE A 168 1.40 7.87 -6.77
C ILE A 168 0.17 7.28 -7.44
N LYS A 169 0.29 6.09 -8.01
CA LYS A 169 -0.83 5.36 -8.61
C LYS A 169 -1.71 4.75 -7.52
N TYR A 170 -3.02 4.94 -7.61
CA TYR A 170 -3.98 4.38 -6.67
C TYR A 170 -4.76 3.22 -7.29
N PHE A 171 -4.88 2.14 -6.53
CA PHE A 171 -5.64 0.94 -6.88
C PHE A 171 -6.58 0.61 -5.73
N GLY A 172 -7.85 0.73 -5.91
CA GLY A 172 -8.82 0.41 -4.86
C GLY A 172 -10.12 1.21 -4.98
N PRO A 173 -11.02 1.03 -3.99
CA PRO A 173 -10.88 0.10 -2.88
C PRO A 173 -11.04 -1.35 -3.29
N ILE A 174 -10.47 -2.26 -2.49
CA ILE A 174 -10.53 -3.71 -2.68
C ILE A 174 -11.09 -4.29 -1.40
N ASP A 175 -12.02 -5.24 -1.51
CA ASP A 175 -12.50 -5.99 -0.34
C ASP A 175 -11.37 -6.90 0.19
N GLY A 176 -10.77 -6.51 1.31
CA GLY A 176 -9.69 -7.27 1.96
C GLY A 176 -10.11 -8.65 2.49
N HIS A 177 -11.41 -8.97 2.52
CA HIS A 177 -11.92 -10.32 2.84
C HIS A 177 -12.09 -11.19 1.59
N ASN A 178 -12.08 -10.59 0.40
CA ASN A 178 -12.05 -11.33 -0.86
C ASN A 178 -10.60 -11.66 -1.23
N ILE A 179 -10.12 -12.81 -0.74
CA ILE A 179 -8.72 -13.23 -0.90
C ILE A 179 -8.34 -13.40 -2.37
N GLU A 180 -9.26 -13.89 -3.21
CA GLU A 180 -9.02 -14.09 -4.64
C GLU A 180 -8.73 -12.76 -5.34
N GLU A 181 -9.60 -11.78 -5.17
CA GLU A 181 -9.46 -10.42 -5.72
C GLU A 181 -8.20 -9.71 -5.19
N LEU A 182 -7.91 -9.87 -3.89
CA LEU A 182 -6.72 -9.29 -3.27
C LEU A 182 -5.43 -9.86 -3.87
N VAL A 183 -5.36 -11.19 -4.06
CA VAL A 183 -4.21 -11.85 -4.67
C VAL A 183 -4.04 -11.43 -6.13
N GLU A 184 -5.10 -11.42 -6.93
CA GLU A 184 -5.07 -10.98 -8.33
C GLU A 184 -4.58 -9.54 -8.45
N THR A 185 -5.09 -8.65 -7.60
CA THR A 185 -4.69 -7.23 -7.59
C THR A 185 -3.22 -7.06 -7.22
N LEU A 186 -2.75 -7.73 -6.17
CA LEU A 186 -1.34 -7.65 -5.75
C LEU A 186 -0.39 -8.25 -6.80
N GLU A 187 -0.79 -9.36 -7.45
CA GLU A 187 -0.03 -9.94 -8.56
C GLU A 187 0.04 -9.00 -9.76
N PHE A 188 -1.01 -8.23 -10.02
CA PHE A 188 -1.01 -7.21 -11.04
C PHE A 188 -0.10 -6.04 -10.69
N ILE A 189 -0.28 -5.44 -9.49
CA ILE A 189 0.44 -4.23 -9.05
C ILE A 189 1.95 -4.47 -9.01
N LYS A 190 2.40 -5.65 -8.56
CA LYS A 190 3.86 -5.94 -8.48
C LYS A 190 4.58 -5.88 -9.83
N ASN A 191 3.85 -5.95 -10.94
CA ASN A 191 4.38 -5.88 -12.29
C ASN A 191 4.15 -4.51 -12.97
N VAL A 192 3.57 -3.56 -12.26
CA VAL A 192 3.39 -2.17 -12.73
C VAL A 192 4.64 -1.37 -12.34
N ASP A 193 5.30 -0.77 -13.34
CA ASP A 193 6.44 0.15 -13.14
C ASP A 193 5.98 1.57 -12.75
#